data_6ca99d26dbdf6837c95abf51001c99d9
#
_entry.id   6ca99d26dbdf6837c95abf51001c99d9
#
_cell.length_a   1.000
_cell.length_b   1.000
_cell.length_c   1.000
_cell.angle_alpha   90.00
_cell.angle_beta   90.00
_cell.angle_gamma   90.00
#
_symmetry.space_group_name_H-M   'P 1'
#
loop_
_entity.id
_entity.type
_entity.pdbx_description
1 polymer ?
#
loop_
_entity_poly.entity_id
_entity_poly.type
_entity_poly.pdbx_seq_one_letter_code
_entity_poly.pdbx_strand_id
1 'polypeptide(L)'
;MNIKTGGCSEDCSYCAQSSRYNTGLKASKMVNVESVLEAARIAKENGSSRFCMGAAWRDMRGRKTNLKNIKAMVTGVRALGMEACVTLGMIDAEQAKELKDAGLTAYNHNVDTSREHYPSVITTRTYDERLATIKNVSEAGIHVCTGGILGLGEKPEDHVGLIHTVATLPTHPESFPVNALVPIKGTPLGDSQVIKFDAILRTIATARLVLPSTIIRLAAGRNTMREEKQIMCFMAGANAVFTGEKMLTTACNGWEEDKEMFEKWGLRPMAVEETIQGQQEAAEKVKVDLSKVQASEFSTKAEASL
;
A
#
# COMPACT_ATOMS: atom_id res chain seq x y z
N MET A 1 0.48 -1.14 12.43
CA MET A 1 1.25 -1.76 13.52
C MET A 1 2.12 -2.89 13.00
N ASN A 2 3.38 -3.03 13.48
CA ASN A 2 4.14 -4.27 13.28
C ASN A 2 3.70 -5.33 14.29
N ILE A 3 3.11 -6.41 13.80
CA ILE A 3 2.78 -7.56 14.64
C ILE A 3 3.96 -8.54 14.77
N LYS A 4 4.96 -8.45 13.89
CA LYS A 4 6.26 -9.13 13.97
C LYS A 4 7.32 -8.29 13.26
N THR A 5 8.35 -7.86 14.00
CA THR A 5 9.40 -6.98 13.52
C THR A 5 10.68 -7.75 13.18
N GLY A 6 11.36 -7.36 12.11
CA GLY A 6 12.71 -7.82 11.75
C GLY A 6 12.86 -9.30 11.43
N GLY A 7 14.07 -9.72 11.02
CA GLY A 7 14.39 -11.11 10.71
C GLY A 7 13.68 -11.66 9.47
N CYS A 8 13.32 -10.82 8.51
CA CYS A 8 12.81 -11.23 7.20
C CYS A 8 13.96 -11.79 6.35
N SER A 9 13.75 -12.91 5.65
CA SER A 9 14.78 -13.55 4.81
C SER A 9 14.95 -12.90 3.44
N GLU A 10 14.10 -11.94 3.08
CA GLU A 10 14.21 -11.16 1.84
C GLU A 10 15.36 -10.17 1.87
N ASP A 11 15.84 -9.77 0.68
CA ASP A 11 16.92 -8.83 0.46
C ASP A 11 16.49 -7.47 -0.09
N CYS A 12 15.22 -7.08 0.10
CA CYS A 12 14.72 -5.80 -0.37
C CYS A 12 15.66 -4.67 0.05
N SER A 13 16.31 -4.01 -0.90
CA SER A 13 17.44 -3.09 -0.70
C SER A 13 17.11 -1.83 0.12
N TYR A 14 15.84 -1.55 0.35
CA TYR A 14 15.32 -0.44 1.15
C TYR A 14 14.89 -0.84 2.56
N CYS A 15 14.81 -2.16 2.87
CA CYS A 15 14.03 -2.63 4.01
C CYS A 15 14.87 -2.86 5.26
N ALA A 16 14.61 -2.08 6.31
CA ALA A 16 15.22 -2.26 7.62
C ALA A 16 14.94 -3.62 8.29
N GLN A 17 13.89 -4.31 7.87
CA GLN A 17 13.46 -5.56 8.48
C GLN A 17 14.12 -6.81 7.89
N SER A 18 14.93 -6.65 6.83
CA SER A 18 15.73 -7.71 6.25
C SER A 18 16.78 -8.22 7.26
N SER A 19 16.93 -9.55 7.38
CA SER A 19 18.01 -10.16 8.16
C SER A 19 19.37 -10.10 7.47
N ARG A 20 19.40 -9.64 6.22
CA ARG A 20 20.63 -9.54 5.41
C ARG A 20 21.39 -8.25 5.65
N TYR A 21 20.75 -7.26 6.31
CA TYR A 21 21.33 -5.93 6.53
C TYR A 21 21.46 -5.63 8.02
N ASN A 22 22.55 -4.93 8.37
CA ASN A 22 22.78 -4.48 9.74
C ASN A 22 22.21 -3.07 9.95
N THR A 23 20.93 -3.00 10.24
CA THR A 23 20.19 -1.74 10.47
C THR A 23 20.02 -1.40 11.96
N GLY A 24 20.57 -2.21 12.86
CA GLY A 24 20.36 -2.07 14.29
C GLY A 24 18.97 -2.51 14.77
N LEU A 25 18.07 -2.87 13.87
CA LEU A 25 16.71 -3.30 14.21
C LEU A 25 16.73 -4.70 14.82
N LYS A 26 16.28 -4.81 16.07
CA LYS A 26 16.16 -6.10 16.76
C LYS A 26 14.90 -6.85 16.30
N ALA A 27 15.06 -8.11 15.92
CA ALA A 27 13.93 -8.96 15.58
C ALA A 27 13.09 -9.28 16.84
N SER A 28 11.76 -9.26 16.70
CA SER A 28 10.82 -9.62 17.75
C SER A 28 10.01 -10.86 17.37
N LYS A 29 9.48 -11.55 18.38
CA LYS A 29 8.40 -12.53 18.17
C LYS A 29 7.11 -11.81 17.78
N MET A 30 6.14 -12.57 17.28
CA MET A 30 4.81 -12.03 17.02
C MET A 30 4.15 -11.60 18.33
N VAL A 31 3.51 -10.43 18.31
CA VAL A 31 2.76 -9.91 19.45
C VAL A 31 1.50 -10.74 19.72
N ASN A 32 0.95 -10.65 20.91
CA ASN A 32 -0.31 -11.32 21.26
C ASN A 32 -1.53 -10.58 20.65
N VAL A 33 -2.68 -11.22 20.66
CA VAL A 33 -3.93 -10.68 20.10
C VAL A 33 -4.39 -9.46 20.88
N GLU A 34 -4.31 -9.49 22.20
CA GLU A 34 -4.76 -8.42 23.09
C GLU A 34 -4.06 -7.10 22.82
N SER A 35 -2.73 -7.13 22.63
CA SER A 35 -1.94 -5.94 22.28
C SER A 35 -2.35 -5.34 20.92
N VAL A 36 -2.76 -6.18 19.99
CA VAL A 36 -3.25 -5.72 18.67
C VAL A 36 -4.61 -5.04 18.82
N LEU A 37 -5.53 -5.65 19.59
CA LEU A 37 -6.86 -5.11 19.79
C LEU A 37 -6.83 -3.80 20.58
N GLU A 38 -5.91 -3.66 21.54
CA GLU A 38 -5.71 -2.41 22.24
C GLU A 38 -5.22 -1.30 21.30
N ALA A 39 -4.20 -1.59 20.49
CA ALA A 39 -3.72 -0.63 19.49
C ALA A 39 -4.81 -0.26 18.46
N ALA A 40 -5.67 -1.21 18.10
CA ALA A 40 -6.78 -0.95 17.19
C ALA A 40 -7.86 -0.05 17.83
N ARG A 41 -8.16 -0.22 19.14
CA ARG A 41 -9.08 0.69 19.85
C ARG A 41 -8.55 2.13 19.85
N ILE A 42 -7.28 2.30 20.21
CA ILE A 42 -6.63 3.62 20.20
C ILE A 42 -6.69 4.25 18.80
N ALA A 43 -6.40 3.48 17.75
CA ALA A 43 -6.48 3.96 16.39
C ALA A 43 -7.91 4.38 16.00
N LYS A 44 -8.93 3.61 16.39
CA LYS A 44 -10.35 3.94 16.17
C LYS A 44 -10.76 5.22 16.88
N GLU A 45 -10.40 5.38 18.14
CA GLU A 45 -10.67 6.58 18.94
C GLU A 45 -10.06 7.83 18.32
N ASN A 46 -8.93 7.67 17.60
CA ASN A 46 -8.30 8.73 16.85
C ASN A 46 -8.81 8.87 15.39
N GLY A 47 -9.93 8.23 15.05
CA GLY A 47 -10.61 8.41 13.77
C GLY A 47 -10.07 7.55 12.61
N SER A 48 -9.22 6.54 12.88
CA SER A 48 -8.77 5.63 11.83
C SER A 48 -9.90 4.69 11.41
N SER A 49 -10.18 4.60 10.11
CA SER A 49 -11.21 3.70 9.55
C SER A 49 -10.67 2.28 9.29
N ARG A 50 -9.35 2.13 9.07
CA ARG A 50 -8.68 0.87 8.75
C ARG A 50 -7.49 0.64 9.67
N PHE A 51 -7.37 -0.58 10.23
CA PHE A 51 -6.22 -0.97 11.02
C PHE A 51 -5.33 -1.95 10.23
N CYS A 52 -4.06 -1.54 10.01
CA CYS A 52 -3.11 -2.31 9.22
C CYS A 52 -2.10 -3.03 10.11
N MET A 53 -1.94 -4.35 9.90
CA MET A 53 -1.05 -5.24 10.65
C MET A 53 0.02 -5.82 9.73
N GLY A 54 1.29 -5.51 9.99
CA GLY A 54 2.42 -5.99 9.18
C GLY A 54 3.30 -6.99 9.92
N ALA A 55 3.71 -8.06 9.25
CA ALA A 55 4.70 -9.00 9.74
C ALA A 55 5.89 -9.09 8.79
N ALA A 56 7.10 -9.00 9.34
CA ALA A 56 8.35 -9.11 8.58
C ALA A 56 8.62 -10.57 8.16
N TRP A 57 7.89 -11.05 7.17
CA TRP A 57 8.03 -12.38 6.58
C TRP A 57 8.14 -12.33 5.06
N ARG A 58 8.88 -13.31 4.51
CA ARG A 58 8.86 -13.59 3.08
C ARG A 58 7.51 -14.16 2.65
N ASP A 59 7.00 -15.15 3.40
CA ASP A 59 5.77 -15.87 3.11
C ASP A 59 5.17 -16.50 4.38
N MET A 60 3.98 -17.04 4.24
CA MET A 60 3.22 -17.73 5.30
C MET A 60 3.42 -19.24 5.33
N ARG A 61 4.27 -19.83 4.48
CA ARG A 61 4.47 -21.28 4.43
C ARG A 61 4.91 -21.85 5.78
N GLY A 62 4.28 -22.94 6.21
CA GLY A 62 4.59 -23.60 7.47
C GLY A 62 4.19 -22.85 8.75
N ARG A 63 3.51 -21.70 8.66
CA ARG A 63 3.18 -20.82 9.79
C ARG A 63 1.74 -20.97 10.29
N LYS A 64 1.23 -22.22 10.39
CA LYS A 64 -0.17 -22.51 10.76
C LYS A 64 -0.61 -21.85 12.09
N THR A 65 0.22 -21.91 13.14
CA THR A 65 -0.07 -21.28 14.44
C THR A 65 -0.15 -19.75 14.31
N ASN A 66 0.75 -19.15 13.54
CA ASN A 66 0.72 -17.70 13.33
C ASN A 66 -0.53 -17.28 12.54
N LEU A 67 -0.93 -18.05 11.53
CA LEU A 67 -2.15 -17.78 10.77
C LEU A 67 -3.39 -17.85 11.67
N LYS A 68 -3.48 -18.82 12.58
CA LYS A 68 -4.55 -18.90 13.57
C LYS A 68 -4.64 -17.62 14.43
N ASN A 69 -3.50 -17.13 14.93
CA ASN A 69 -3.47 -15.92 15.73
C ASN A 69 -3.84 -14.67 14.90
N ILE A 70 -3.37 -14.59 13.66
CA ILE A 70 -3.71 -13.49 12.75
C ILE A 70 -5.21 -13.48 12.44
N LYS A 71 -5.83 -14.65 12.24
CA LYS A 71 -7.29 -14.75 12.07
C LYS A 71 -8.03 -14.21 13.29
N ALA A 72 -7.58 -14.51 14.51
CA ALA A 72 -8.15 -13.96 15.73
C ALA A 72 -7.97 -12.41 15.81
N MET A 73 -6.80 -11.89 15.42
CA MET A 73 -6.56 -10.44 15.34
C MET A 73 -7.51 -9.79 14.33
N VAL A 74 -7.65 -10.36 13.13
CA VAL A 74 -8.56 -9.86 12.09
C VAL A 74 -10.00 -9.83 12.60
N THR A 75 -10.50 -10.94 13.15
CA THR A 75 -11.86 -11.02 13.70
C THR A 75 -12.08 -9.98 14.80
N GLY A 76 -11.11 -9.80 15.69
CA GLY A 76 -11.21 -8.81 16.77
C GLY A 76 -11.22 -7.36 16.25
N VAL A 77 -10.38 -7.03 15.28
CA VAL A 77 -10.38 -5.70 14.62
C VAL A 77 -11.72 -5.44 13.92
N ARG A 78 -12.27 -6.44 13.23
CA ARG A 78 -13.59 -6.35 12.59
C ARG A 78 -14.71 -6.14 13.61
N ALA A 79 -14.63 -6.80 14.77
CA ALA A 79 -15.61 -6.62 15.85
C ALA A 79 -15.57 -5.21 16.45
N LEU A 80 -14.47 -4.48 16.31
CA LEU A 80 -14.39 -3.06 16.66
C LEU A 80 -15.06 -2.13 15.61
N GLY A 81 -15.60 -2.67 14.51
CA GLY A 81 -16.19 -1.88 13.43
C GLY A 81 -15.17 -1.23 12.50
N MET A 82 -13.92 -1.68 12.50
CA MET A 82 -12.86 -1.19 11.61
C MET A 82 -12.65 -2.14 10.43
N GLU A 83 -12.12 -1.64 9.32
CA GLU A 83 -11.54 -2.47 8.30
C GLU A 83 -10.21 -3.08 8.81
N ALA A 84 -9.98 -4.36 8.51
CA ALA A 84 -8.74 -5.05 8.84
C ALA A 84 -7.88 -5.24 7.58
N CYS A 85 -6.62 -4.78 7.65
CA CYS A 85 -5.64 -4.98 6.58
C CYS A 85 -4.42 -5.72 7.13
N VAL A 86 -3.85 -6.63 6.34
CA VAL A 86 -2.61 -7.33 6.71
C VAL A 86 -1.57 -7.27 5.60
N THR A 87 -0.28 -7.38 6.01
CA THR A 87 0.88 -7.56 5.15
C THR A 87 1.72 -8.69 5.72
N LEU A 88 1.65 -9.88 5.11
CA LEU A 88 2.25 -11.11 5.66
C LEU A 88 3.29 -11.75 4.71
N GLY A 89 3.72 -11.00 3.69
CA GLY A 89 4.52 -11.55 2.60
C GLY A 89 3.66 -12.30 1.57
N MET A 90 4.17 -13.37 0.99
CA MET A 90 3.43 -14.17 0.01
C MET A 90 2.45 -15.13 0.71
N ILE A 91 1.27 -15.26 0.12
CA ILE A 91 0.24 -16.23 0.56
C ILE A 91 -0.30 -17.00 -0.64
N ASP A 92 -0.69 -18.23 -0.40
CA ASP A 92 -1.39 -19.08 -1.36
C ASP A 92 -2.91 -18.87 -1.31
N ALA A 93 -3.63 -19.55 -2.20
CA ALA A 93 -5.09 -19.42 -2.31
C ALA A 93 -5.83 -19.93 -1.06
N GLU A 94 -5.33 -20.98 -0.40
CA GLU A 94 -5.92 -21.53 0.82
C GLU A 94 -5.79 -20.53 1.97
N GLN A 95 -4.60 -19.97 2.16
CA GLN A 95 -4.33 -18.94 3.17
C GLN A 95 -5.15 -17.66 2.93
N ALA A 96 -5.29 -17.25 1.67
CA ALA A 96 -6.15 -16.12 1.30
C ALA A 96 -7.61 -16.39 1.67
N LYS A 97 -8.12 -17.58 1.35
CA LYS A 97 -9.47 -17.99 1.72
C LYS A 97 -9.66 -18.00 3.24
N GLU A 98 -8.73 -18.59 4.00
CA GLU A 98 -8.82 -18.61 5.46
C GLU A 98 -8.85 -17.21 6.08
N LEU A 99 -8.09 -16.27 5.51
CA LEU A 99 -8.10 -14.86 5.96
C LEU A 99 -9.41 -14.17 5.60
N LYS A 100 -9.97 -14.44 4.41
CA LYS A 100 -11.29 -13.94 4.02
C LYS A 100 -12.39 -14.44 4.96
N ASP A 101 -12.38 -15.73 5.26
CA ASP A 101 -13.35 -16.36 6.17
C ASP A 101 -13.26 -15.79 7.61
N ALA A 102 -12.08 -15.30 8.02
CA ALA A 102 -11.88 -14.57 9.28
C ALA A 102 -12.37 -13.10 9.24
N GLY A 103 -12.82 -12.61 8.07
CA GLY A 103 -13.34 -11.25 7.89
C GLY A 103 -12.31 -10.24 7.40
N LEU A 104 -11.15 -10.69 6.87
CA LEU A 104 -10.14 -9.77 6.32
C LEU A 104 -10.73 -8.92 5.19
N THR A 105 -10.58 -7.61 5.28
CA THR A 105 -11.09 -6.67 4.27
C THR A 105 -10.06 -6.32 3.20
N ALA A 106 -8.79 -6.15 3.57
CA ALA A 106 -7.74 -5.78 2.64
C ALA A 106 -6.43 -6.54 2.90
N TYR A 107 -5.66 -6.76 1.84
CA TYR A 107 -4.31 -7.32 1.90
C TYR A 107 -3.33 -6.40 1.18
N ASN A 108 -2.30 -5.93 1.88
CA ASN A 108 -1.26 -5.12 1.28
C ASN A 108 -0.13 -6.00 0.75
N HIS A 109 0.13 -5.89 -0.56
CA HIS A 109 1.25 -6.55 -1.23
C HIS A 109 1.72 -5.71 -2.41
N ASN A 110 2.64 -4.79 -2.15
CA ASN A 110 3.12 -3.86 -3.15
C ASN A 110 3.92 -4.58 -4.25
N VAL A 111 3.80 -4.11 -5.49
CA VAL A 111 4.71 -4.49 -6.57
C VAL A 111 6.06 -3.76 -6.47
N ASP A 112 6.14 -2.74 -5.63
CA ASP A 112 7.27 -1.88 -5.27
C ASP A 112 7.73 -0.95 -6.39
N THR A 113 7.98 -1.44 -7.60
CA THR A 113 8.48 -0.65 -8.74
C THR A 113 8.02 -1.29 -10.07
N SER A 114 8.60 -0.88 -11.21
CA SER A 114 8.37 -1.55 -12.49
C SER A 114 8.93 -2.97 -12.51
N ARG A 115 8.46 -3.80 -13.45
CA ARG A 115 9.01 -5.14 -13.69
C ARG A 115 10.50 -5.07 -14.07
N GLU A 116 10.86 -4.07 -14.85
CA GLU A 116 12.20 -3.86 -15.39
C GLU A 116 13.19 -3.48 -14.29
N HIS A 117 12.79 -2.62 -13.37
CA HIS A 117 13.67 -2.16 -12.29
C HIS A 117 13.67 -3.12 -11.07
N TYR A 118 12.65 -3.94 -10.91
CA TYR A 118 12.46 -4.82 -9.74
C TYR A 118 13.69 -5.70 -9.40
N PRO A 119 14.39 -6.34 -10.38
CA PRO A 119 15.57 -7.16 -10.07
C PRO A 119 16.73 -6.38 -9.46
N SER A 120 16.79 -5.06 -9.66
CA SER A 120 17.79 -4.18 -9.04
C SER A 120 17.50 -3.88 -7.57
N VAL A 121 16.27 -4.13 -7.12
CA VAL A 121 15.80 -3.83 -5.76
C VAL A 121 15.68 -5.08 -4.90
N ILE A 122 15.22 -6.19 -5.48
CA ILE A 122 14.94 -7.44 -4.77
C ILE A 122 15.38 -8.62 -5.66
N THR A 123 16.24 -9.49 -5.13
CA THR A 123 16.72 -10.68 -5.86
C THR A 123 16.20 -11.99 -5.29
N THR A 124 15.72 -12.00 -4.06
CA THR A 124 15.26 -13.20 -3.35
C THR A 124 13.85 -13.65 -3.72
N ARG A 125 13.16 -12.86 -4.53
CA ARG A 125 11.79 -13.11 -4.97
C ARG A 125 11.57 -12.47 -6.34
N THR A 126 10.82 -13.13 -7.21
CA THR A 126 10.49 -12.62 -8.53
C THR A 126 9.31 -11.65 -8.52
N TYR A 127 9.19 -10.85 -9.56
CA TYR A 127 8.03 -9.98 -9.77
C TYR A 127 6.73 -10.80 -9.95
N ASP A 128 6.83 -11.95 -10.65
CA ASP A 128 5.69 -12.82 -10.88
C ASP A 128 5.19 -13.50 -9.59
N GLU A 129 6.06 -13.81 -8.64
CA GLU A 129 5.64 -14.29 -7.31
C GLU A 129 4.81 -13.23 -6.56
N ARG A 130 5.11 -11.92 -6.76
CA ARG A 130 4.26 -10.85 -6.23
C ARG A 130 2.90 -10.81 -6.89
N LEU A 131 2.86 -10.86 -8.22
CA LEU A 131 1.61 -10.88 -8.98
C LEU A 131 0.75 -12.10 -8.64
N ALA A 132 1.37 -13.27 -8.44
CA ALA A 132 0.67 -14.47 -8.01
C ALA A 132 -0.02 -14.29 -6.64
N THR A 133 0.65 -13.64 -5.69
CA THR A 133 0.03 -13.32 -4.39
C THR A 133 -1.14 -12.34 -4.55
N ILE A 134 -0.97 -11.29 -5.35
CA ILE A 134 -2.06 -10.33 -5.65
C ILE A 134 -3.26 -11.04 -6.26
N LYS A 135 -3.02 -11.96 -7.19
CA LYS A 135 -4.06 -12.79 -7.80
C LYS A 135 -4.79 -13.63 -6.76
N ASN A 136 -4.07 -14.38 -5.90
CA ASN A 136 -4.67 -15.21 -4.85
C ASN A 136 -5.57 -14.39 -3.92
N VAL A 137 -5.13 -13.19 -3.55
CA VAL A 137 -5.88 -12.24 -2.70
C VAL A 137 -7.15 -11.78 -3.40
N SER A 138 -7.04 -11.36 -4.66
CA SER A 138 -8.17 -10.87 -5.46
C SER A 138 -9.21 -11.97 -5.69
N GLU A 139 -8.78 -13.19 -6.05
CA GLU A 139 -9.66 -14.34 -6.28
C GLU A 139 -10.37 -14.82 -5.01
N ALA A 140 -9.78 -14.61 -3.83
CA ALA A 140 -10.44 -14.85 -2.55
C ALA A 140 -11.48 -13.76 -2.18
N GLY A 141 -11.64 -12.73 -3.00
CA GLY A 141 -12.55 -11.61 -2.73
C GLY A 141 -12.09 -10.69 -1.60
N ILE A 142 -10.77 -10.60 -1.36
CA ILE A 142 -10.15 -9.63 -0.46
C ILE A 142 -9.71 -8.43 -1.29
N HIS A 143 -9.94 -7.22 -0.79
CA HIS A 143 -9.47 -6.00 -1.45
C HIS A 143 -7.94 -5.97 -1.53
N VAL A 144 -7.43 -5.76 -2.73
CA VAL A 144 -5.99 -5.64 -2.98
C VAL A 144 -5.55 -4.20 -2.68
N CYS A 145 -4.50 -4.07 -1.84
CA CYS A 145 -3.76 -2.83 -1.66
C CYS A 145 -2.37 -3.05 -2.26
N THR A 146 -2.09 -2.47 -3.42
CA THR A 146 -0.81 -2.62 -4.12
C THR A 146 -0.39 -1.34 -4.81
N GLY A 147 0.86 -0.97 -4.66
CA GLY A 147 1.46 0.23 -5.22
C GLY A 147 2.97 0.13 -5.20
N GLY A 148 3.65 1.26 -5.08
CA GLY A 148 5.10 1.33 -5.21
C GLY A 148 5.80 2.21 -4.19
N ILE A 149 7.11 2.18 -4.31
CA ILE A 149 8.04 3.03 -3.57
C ILE A 149 8.84 3.82 -4.61
N LEU A 150 8.79 5.13 -4.51
CA LEU A 150 9.52 6.04 -5.39
C LEU A 150 10.86 6.43 -4.73
N GLY A 151 11.93 6.47 -5.51
CA GLY A 151 13.28 6.79 -5.03
C GLY A 151 14.18 5.58 -4.81
N LEU A 152 13.85 4.43 -5.40
CA LEU A 152 14.65 3.19 -5.35
C LEU A 152 15.83 3.19 -6.35
N GLY A 153 16.13 4.34 -6.99
CA GLY A 153 17.14 4.46 -8.05
C GLY A 153 16.56 4.23 -9.46
N GLU A 154 15.26 4.14 -9.56
CA GLU A 154 14.50 3.96 -10.78
C GLU A 154 14.49 5.21 -11.67
N LYS A 155 14.15 5.02 -12.94
CA LYS A 155 13.95 6.08 -13.94
C LYS A 155 12.47 6.51 -14.01
N PRO A 156 12.15 7.66 -14.63
CA PRO A 156 10.76 8.08 -14.83
C PRO A 156 9.89 7.04 -15.57
N GLU A 157 10.47 6.28 -16.50
CA GLU A 157 9.79 5.20 -17.22
C GLU A 157 9.33 4.08 -16.28
N ASP A 158 10.06 3.85 -15.20
CA ASP A 158 9.71 2.84 -14.19
C ASP A 158 8.48 3.26 -13.37
N HIS A 159 8.25 4.56 -13.17
CA HIS A 159 7.00 5.04 -12.57
C HIS A 159 5.81 4.75 -13.49
N VAL A 160 5.99 4.87 -14.81
CA VAL A 160 4.97 4.49 -15.81
C VAL A 160 4.76 2.97 -15.78
N GLY A 161 5.83 2.18 -15.78
CA GLY A 161 5.78 0.72 -15.70
C GLY A 161 5.07 0.20 -14.45
N LEU A 162 5.31 0.84 -13.30
CA LEU A 162 4.60 0.57 -12.04
C LEU A 162 3.09 0.79 -12.20
N ILE A 163 2.68 1.96 -12.69
CA ILE A 163 1.26 2.30 -12.87
C ILE A 163 0.63 1.39 -13.91
N HIS A 164 1.30 1.15 -15.03
CA HIS A 164 0.83 0.25 -16.08
C HIS A 164 0.56 -1.17 -15.55
N THR A 165 1.50 -1.74 -14.78
CA THR A 165 1.29 -3.06 -14.18
C THR A 165 0.04 -3.09 -13.31
N VAL A 166 -0.16 -2.08 -12.47
CA VAL A 166 -1.31 -2.04 -11.55
C VAL A 166 -2.63 -1.80 -12.30
N ALA A 167 -2.62 -0.96 -13.35
CA ALA A 167 -3.79 -0.66 -14.16
C ALA A 167 -4.21 -1.82 -15.07
N THR A 168 -3.28 -2.71 -15.41
CA THR A 168 -3.54 -3.90 -16.24
C THR A 168 -3.81 -5.17 -15.46
N LEU A 169 -3.91 -5.09 -14.13
CA LEU A 169 -4.42 -6.21 -13.32
C LEU A 169 -5.86 -6.56 -13.73
N PRO A 170 -6.26 -7.84 -13.71
CA PRO A 170 -7.63 -8.26 -14.05
C PRO A 170 -8.72 -7.52 -13.29
N THR A 171 -8.42 -7.11 -12.06
CA THR A 171 -9.27 -6.22 -11.23
C THR A 171 -8.37 -5.13 -10.69
N HIS A 172 -8.76 -3.87 -10.89
CA HIS A 172 -8.03 -2.75 -10.29
C HIS A 172 -7.99 -2.91 -8.76
N PRO A 173 -6.85 -2.57 -8.12
CA PRO A 173 -6.78 -2.65 -6.67
C PRO A 173 -7.71 -1.64 -6.03
N GLU A 174 -8.21 -1.97 -4.85
CA GLU A 174 -8.97 -1.04 -4.03
C GLU A 174 -8.11 0.16 -3.60
N SER A 175 -6.81 -0.08 -3.34
CA SER A 175 -5.91 0.97 -2.87
C SER A 175 -4.54 0.89 -3.54
N PHE A 176 -4.03 2.07 -3.94
CA PHE A 176 -2.71 2.28 -4.52
C PHE A 176 -1.87 3.17 -3.58
N PRO A 177 -1.05 2.59 -2.68
CA PRO A 177 -0.15 3.37 -1.84
C PRO A 177 1.03 3.91 -2.65
N VAL A 178 1.27 5.21 -2.52
CA VAL A 178 2.45 5.91 -3.02
C VAL A 178 3.36 6.16 -1.83
N ASN A 179 4.48 5.45 -1.81
CA ASN A 179 5.52 5.60 -0.81
C ASN A 179 6.68 6.42 -1.41
N ALA A 180 7.25 7.33 -0.65
CA ALA A 180 8.58 7.88 -0.92
C ALA A 180 9.62 7.13 -0.07
N LEU A 181 10.73 6.74 -0.68
CA LEU A 181 11.82 6.08 0.03
C LEU A 181 12.26 6.93 1.22
N VAL A 182 12.31 6.32 2.38
CA VAL A 182 12.98 6.83 3.56
C VAL A 182 14.30 6.06 3.69
N PRO A 183 15.46 6.66 3.34
CA PRO A 183 16.74 5.97 3.42
C PRO A 183 17.05 5.55 4.86
N ILE A 184 17.40 4.28 5.06
CA ILE A 184 17.69 3.72 6.38
C ILE A 184 19.13 3.22 6.38
N LYS A 185 19.97 3.78 7.24
CA LYS A 185 21.37 3.38 7.38
C LYS A 185 21.50 1.87 7.60
N GLY A 186 22.48 1.28 6.95
CA GLY A 186 22.74 -0.16 6.99
C GLY A 186 21.97 -0.96 5.95
N THR A 187 21.09 -0.35 5.17
CA THR A 187 20.51 -0.94 3.95
C THR A 187 21.30 -0.48 2.71
N PRO A 188 21.24 -1.21 1.57
CA PRO A 188 21.89 -0.78 0.32
C PRO A 188 21.45 0.61 -0.17
N LEU A 189 20.20 1.00 0.06
CA LEU A 189 19.67 2.32 -0.30
C LEU A 189 19.71 3.34 0.87
N GLY A 190 20.52 3.06 1.90
CA GLY A 190 20.59 3.88 3.11
C GLY A 190 21.16 5.28 2.92
N ASP A 191 21.93 5.50 1.85
CA ASP A 191 22.53 6.80 1.51
C ASP A 191 21.89 7.42 0.24
N SER A 192 20.75 6.88 -0.20
CA SER A 192 20.04 7.40 -1.39
C SER A 192 19.48 8.79 -1.14
N GLN A 193 19.43 9.58 -2.20
CA GLN A 193 18.79 10.89 -2.16
C GLN A 193 17.26 10.74 -2.10
N VAL A 194 16.62 11.65 -1.38
CA VAL A 194 15.15 11.72 -1.35
C VAL A 194 14.62 12.07 -2.74
N ILE A 195 13.60 11.34 -3.19
CA ILE A 195 12.95 11.58 -4.48
C ILE A 195 12.40 13.01 -4.59
N LYS A 196 12.48 13.60 -5.77
CA LYS A 196 11.94 14.93 -6.02
C LYS A 196 10.41 14.93 -5.92
N PHE A 197 9.87 15.98 -5.32
CA PHE A 197 8.44 16.10 -5.08
C PHE A 197 7.59 16.07 -6.36
N ASP A 198 8.08 16.66 -7.45
CA ASP A 198 7.39 16.67 -8.74
C ASP A 198 7.19 15.26 -9.32
N ALA A 199 8.10 14.32 -9.06
CA ALA A 199 7.93 12.91 -9.44
C ALA A 199 6.79 12.25 -8.64
N ILE A 200 6.70 12.51 -7.33
CA ILE A 200 5.61 12.02 -6.49
C ILE A 200 4.26 12.57 -6.99
N LEU A 201 4.20 13.88 -7.23
CA LEU A 201 2.98 14.55 -7.67
C LEU A 201 2.51 14.03 -9.03
N ARG A 202 3.42 13.86 -10.00
CA ARG A 202 3.10 13.27 -11.31
C ARG A 202 2.59 11.84 -11.18
N THR A 203 3.25 11.02 -10.37
CA THR A 203 2.80 9.63 -10.13
C THR A 203 1.38 9.58 -9.58
N ILE A 204 1.05 10.44 -8.61
CA ILE A 204 -0.30 10.53 -8.05
C ILE A 204 -1.32 10.97 -9.09
N ALA A 205 -1.02 12.04 -9.84
CA ALA A 205 -1.92 12.55 -10.88
C ALA A 205 -2.16 11.52 -11.98
N THR A 206 -1.11 10.86 -12.47
CA THR A 206 -1.22 9.80 -13.48
C THR A 206 -2.01 8.61 -12.95
N ALA A 207 -1.72 8.17 -11.72
CA ALA A 207 -2.46 7.08 -11.08
C ALA A 207 -3.95 7.41 -10.96
N ARG A 208 -4.31 8.65 -10.60
CA ARG A 208 -5.72 9.07 -10.50
C ARG A 208 -6.43 9.00 -11.84
N LEU A 209 -5.79 9.41 -12.93
CA LEU A 209 -6.38 9.36 -14.28
C LEU A 209 -6.60 7.92 -14.75
N VAL A 210 -5.64 7.03 -14.48
CA VAL A 210 -5.65 5.64 -14.96
C VAL A 210 -6.43 4.70 -14.03
N LEU A 211 -6.49 5.02 -12.74
CA LEU A 211 -7.17 4.27 -11.68
C LEU A 211 -8.25 5.15 -11.01
N PRO A 212 -9.32 5.53 -11.72
CA PRO A 212 -10.23 6.58 -11.27
C PRO A 212 -11.00 6.23 -9.99
N SER A 213 -11.30 4.96 -9.74
CA SER A 213 -12.02 4.48 -8.55
C SER A 213 -11.12 4.00 -7.40
N THR A 214 -9.82 3.84 -7.65
CA THR A 214 -8.87 3.34 -6.66
C THR A 214 -8.58 4.41 -5.58
N ILE A 215 -8.46 4.01 -4.32
CA ILE A 215 -7.96 4.88 -3.26
C ILE A 215 -6.46 5.10 -3.45
N ILE A 216 -6.05 6.32 -3.76
CA ILE A 216 -4.63 6.69 -3.85
C ILE A 216 -4.18 7.21 -2.50
N ARG A 217 -3.26 6.48 -1.89
CA ARG A 217 -2.87 6.68 -0.50
C ARG A 217 -1.48 7.26 -0.38
N LEU A 218 -1.34 8.39 0.32
CA LEU A 218 -0.02 8.86 0.77
C LEU A 218 0.43 7.96 1.92
N ALA A 219 1.62 7.37 1.76
CA ALA A 219 2.11 6.35 2.66
C ALA A 219 3.49 6.72 3.25
N ALA A 220 4.49 5.83 3.23
CA ALA A 220 5.81 6.13 3.79
C ALA A 220 6.47 7.37 3.17
N GLY A 221 7.25 8.08 3.97
CA GLY A 221 7.95 9.30 3.55
C GLY A 221 7.07 10.56 3.55
N ARG A 222 5.77 10.46 3.81
CA ARG A 222 4.86 11.60 3.86
C ARG A 222 5.29 12.65 4.90
N ASN A 223 5.76 12.23 6.05
CA ASN A 223 6.24 13.11 7.13
C ASN A 223 7.49 13.93 6.77
N THR A 224 8.16 13.62 5.67
CA THR A 224 9.28 14.44 5.15
C THR A 224 8.79 15.56 4.25
N MET A 225 7.52 15.56 3.88
CA MET A 225 6.91 16.58 3.04
C MET A 225 6.32 17.70 3.91
N ARG A 226 6.58 18.94 3.52
CA ARG A 226 5.89 20.08 4.10
C ARG A 226 4.38 19.98 3.86
N GLU A 227 3.58 20.55 4.73
CA GLU A 227 2.13 20.48 4.70
C GLU A 227 1.53 20.85 3.33
N GLU A 228 2.00 21.95 2.74
CA GLU A 228 1.51 22.42 1.44
C GLU A 228 1.71 21.40 0.33
N LYS A 229 2.82 20.65 0.38
CA LYS A 229 3.09 19.57 -0.57
C LYS A 229 2.14 18.38 -0.39
N GLN A 230 1.80 18.06 0.87
CA GLN A 230 0.80 17.02 1.14
C GLN A 230 -0.56 17.43 0.57
N ILE A 231 -0.97 18.66 0.76
CA ILE A 231 -2.22 19.20 0.19
C ILE A 231 -2.20 19.20 -1.34
N MET A 232 -1.09 19.57 -1.98
CA MET A 232 -0.95 19.42 -3.43
C MET A 232 -1.17 17.97 -3.90
N CYS A 233 -0.73 16.98 -3.13
CA CYS A 233 -0.99 15.58 -3.45
C CYS A 233 -2.49 15.24 -3.39
N PHE A 234 -3.26 15.77 -2.44
CA PHE A 234 -4.73 15.61 -2.42
C PHE A 234 -5.37 16.29 -3.62
N MET A 235 -4.94 17.50 -3.97
CA MET A 235 -5.43 18.21 -5.16
C MET A 235 -5.10 17.46 -6.46
N ALA A 236 -3.99 16.74 -6.51
CA ALA A 236 -3.59 15.92 -7.65
C ALA A 236 -4.31 14.56 -7.73
N GLY A 237 -5.07 14.17 -6.68
CA GLY A 237 -5.89 12.96 -6.71
C GLY A 237 -5.63 11.95 -5.61
N ALA A 238 -4.70 12.17 -4.68
CA ALA A 238 -4.63 11.37 -3.47
C ALA A 238 -5.90 11.62 -2.62
N ASN A 239 -6.40 10.59 -1.95
CA ASN A 239 -7.62 10.68 -1.15
C ASN A 239 -7.58 9.81 0.12
N ALA A 240 -6.40 9.38 0.54
CA ALA A 240 -6.20 8.68 1.80
C ALA A 240 -4.77 8.87 2.31
N VAL A 241 -4.57 8.66 3.60
CA VAL A 241 -3.25 8.67 4.26
C VAL A 241 -3.09 7.46 5.16
N PHE A 242 -1.83 7.12 5.47
CA PHE A 242 -1.52 6.41 6.70
C PHE A 242 -1.33 7.43 7.82
N THR A 243 -2.00 7.21 8.92
CA THR A 243 -1.92 8.04 10.12
C THR A 243 -1.48 7.21 11.34
N GLY A 244 -1.05 7.86 12.40
CA GLY A 244 -0.54 7.25 13.63
C GLY A 244 0.95 7.53 13.82
N GLU A 245 1.53 7.08 14.93
CA GLU A 245 2.91 7.41 15.28
C GLU A 245 3.96 6.76 14.37
N LYS A 246 3.71 5.53 13.92
CA LYS A 246 4.65 4.74 13.12
C LYS A 246 3.99 3.92 12.04
N MET A 247 4.58 3.94 10.86
CA MET A 247 4.30 3.00 9.79
C MET A 247 5.47 2.02 9.67
N LEU A 248 5.27 0.77 10.11
CA LEU A 248 6.29 -0.27 10.23
C LEU A 248 7.49 0.20 11.08
N THR A 249 8.58 0.62 10.47
CA THR A 249 9.83 1.05 11.15
C THR A 249 10.10 2.54 11.02
N THR A 250 9.27 3.28 10.28
CA THR A 250 9.43 4.72 10.03
C THR A 250 8.40 5.53 10.82
N ALA A 251 8.78 6.74 11.27
CA ALA A 251 7.85 7.69 11.86
C ALA A 251 6.80 8.13 10.83
N CYS A 252 5.58 8.40 11.28
CA CYS A 252 4.52 9.03 10.51
C CYS A 252 4.19 10.40 11.10
N ASN A 253 3.31 11.14 10.43
CA ASN A 253 2.60 12.23 11.09
C ASN A 253 1.72 11.64 12.20
N GLY A 254 1.70 12.29 13.36
CA GLY A 254 0.81 11.93 14.46
C GLY A 254 -0.67 12.14 14.11
N TRP A 255 -1.56 11.58 14.90
CA TRP A 255 -3.01 11.76 14.70
C TRP A 255 -3.42 13.22 14.84
N GLU A 256 -2.88 13.93 15.82
CA GLU A 256 -3.22 15.35 16.02
C GLU A 256 -2.71 16.23 14.86
N GLU A 257 -1.48 16.02 14.39
CA GLU A 257 -0.94 16.74 13.23
C GLU A 257 -1.82 16.54 11.98
N ASP A 258 -2.32 15.33 11.75
CA ASP A 258 -3.21 15.04 10.64
C ASP A 258 -4.59 15.70 10.81
N LYS A 259 -5.16 15.69 12.02
CA LYS A 259 -6.43 16.37 12.33
C LYS A 259 -6.31 17.87 12.10
N GLU A 260 -5.28 18.51 12.66
CA GLU A 260 -5.03 19.94 12.50
C GLU A 260 -4.85 20.33 11.02
N MET A 261 -4.08 19.55 10.27
CA MET A 261 -3.91 19.76 8.84
C MET A 261 -5.23 19.63 8.09
N PHE A 262 -6.03 18.59 8.35
CA PHE A 262 -7.30 18.40 7.67
C PHE A 262 -8.29 19.53 7.98
N GLU A 263 -8.42 19.91 9.24
CA GLU A 263 -9.29 21.01 9.65
C GLU A 263 -8.88 22.34 8.99
N LYS A 264 -7.60 22.68 9.06
CA LYS A 264 -7.03 23.91 8.46
C LYS A 264 -7.31 24.01 6.96
N TRP A 265 -7.29 22.89 6.24
CA TRP A 265 -7.48 22.87 4.79
C TRP A 265 -8.90 22.46 4.36
N GLY A 266 -9.83 22.37 5.29
CA GLY A 266 -11.22 22.02 5.00
C GLY A 266 -11.44 20.58 4.51
N LEU A 267 -10.54 19.67 4.87
CA LEU A 267 -10.66 18.26 4.58
C LEU A 267 -11.30 17.53 5.76
N ARG A 268 -12.09 16.51 5.49
CA ARG A 268 -12.65 15.62 6.53
C ARG A 268 -12.36 14.15 6.22
N PRO A 269 -12.03 13.34 7.22
CA PRO A 269 -12.01 11.89 7.02
C PRO A 269 -13.38 11.36 6.64
N MET A 270 -13.42 10.38 5.72
CA MET A 270 -14.65 9.65 5.41
C MET A 270 -14.93 8.57 6.45
N ALA A 271 -16.20 8.34 6.78
CA ALA A 271 -16.61 7.18 7.56
C ALA A 271 -16.39 5.87 6.76
N VAL A 272 -16.31 4.72 7.45
CA VAL A 272 -16.07 3.41 6.80
C VAL A 272 -17.19 3.08 5.81
N GLU A 273 -18.44 3.34 6.21
CA GLU A 273 -19.64 3.11 5.39
C GLU A 273 -19.64 3.98 4.13
N GLU A 274 -19.30 5.25 4.25
CA GLU A 274 -19.16 6.19 3.12
C GLU A 274 -18.08 5.73 2.14
N THR A 275 -16.97 5.17 2.64
CA THR A 275 -15.88 4.68 1.80
C THR A 275 -16.32 3.51 0.92
N ILE A 276 -17.04 2.55 1.49
CA ILE A 276 -17.53 1.37 0.76
C ILE A 276 -18.55 1.78 -0.31
N GLN A 277 -19.51 2.62 0.06
CA GLN A 277 -20.53 3.10 -0.86
C GLN A 277 -19.95 3.92 -2.01
N GLY A 278 -19.06 4.86 -1.71
CA GLY A 278 -18.40 5.69 -2.72
C GLY A 278 -17.57 4.89 -3.72
N GLN A 279 -16.92 3.79 -3.29
CA GLN A 279 -16.20 2.88 -4.19
C GLN A 279 -17.13 2.12 -5.12
N GLN A 280 -18.28 1.67 -4.64
CA GLN A 280 -19.28 0.98 -5.46
C GLN A 280 -19.86 1.91 -6.52
N GLU A 281 -20.25 3.12 -6.15
CA GLU A 281 -20.75 4.14 -7.07
C GLU A 281 -19.73 4.57 -8.13
N ALA A 282 -18.45 4.72 -7.73
CA ALA A 282 -17.37 5.06 -8.67
C ALA A 282 -17.12 3.91 -9.67
N ALA A 283 -17.15 2.66 -9.21
CA ALA A 283 -16.98 1.49 -10.06
C ALA A 283 -18.13 1.35 -11.07
N GLU A 284 -19.38 1.66 -10.67
CA GLU A 284 -20.53 1.66 -11.58
C GLU A 284 -20.43 2.76 -12.65
N LYS A 285 -20.04 3.98 -12.26
CA LYS A 285 -19.83 5.10 -13.20
C LYS A 285 -18.78 4.79 -14.25
N VAL A 286 -17.67 4.16 -13.86
CA VAL A 286 -16.61 3.77 -14.80
C VAL A 286 -17.08 2.72 -15.79
N LYS A 287 -17.88 1.74 -15.37
CA LYS A 287 -18.46 0.75 -16.28
C LYS A 287 -19.37 1.40 -17.35
N VAL A 288 -20.12 2.42 -16.99
CA VAL A 288 -21.00 3.15 -17.91
C VAL A 288 -20.18 3.97 -18.92
N ASP A 289 -19.11 4.61 -18.51
CA ASP A 289 -18.28 5.44 -19.40
C ASP A 289 -17.43 4.63 -20.38
N LEU A 290 -16.86 3.51 -19.96
CA LEU A 290 -16.11 2.62 -20.88
C LEU A 290 -16.96 2.06 -21.99
N SER A 291 -18.26 1.90 -21.79
CA SER A 291 -19.21 1.48 -22.85
C SER A 291 -19.43 2.56 -23.92
N LYS A 292 -19.10 3.82 -23.66
CA LYS A 292 -19.27 4.95 -24.58
C LYS A 292 -18.00 5.31 -25.36
N VAL A 293 -16.86 4.77 -24.98
CA VAL A 293 -15.58 4.94 -25.72
C VAL A 293 -15.58 3.96 -26.90
N GLN A 294 -16.20 4.34 -28.00
CA GLN A 294 -16.02 3.64 -29.26
C GLN A 294 -14.56 3.84 -29.73
N ALA A 295 -13.93 2.76 -30.18
CA ALA A 295 -12.53 2.67 -30.67
C ALA A 295 -12.25 3.45 -31.97
N SER A 296 -12.88 4.60 -32.20
CA SER A 296 -12.85 5.32 -33.49
C SER A 296 -11.92 6.54 -33.54
N GLU A 297 -11.15 6.88 -32.51
CA GLU A 297 -10.30 8.09 -32.56
C GLU A 297 -8.80 7.89 -32.35
N PHE A 298 -8.30 6.65 -32.34
CA PHE A 298 -6.85 6.37 -32.38
C PHE A 298 -6.42 5.74 -33.68
N SER A 299 -6.79 6.35 -34.81
CA SER A 299 -6.24 6.02 -36.12
C SER A 299 -5.54 7.23 -36.72
N THR A 300 -4.22 7.11 -36.79
CA THR A 300 -3.35 7.73 -37.78
C THR A 300 -3.26 9.26 -37.89
N LYS A 301 -2.30 9.84 -37.19
CA LYS A 301 -1.46 10.92 -37.70
C LYS A 301 -0.03 10.78 -37.22
N ALA A 302 0.65 9.75 -37.66
CA ALA A 302 2.10 9.60 -37.52
C ALA A 302 2.69 9.03 -38.80
N GLU A 303 2.33 9.65 -39.96
CA GLU A 303 3.04 9.51 -41.23
C GLU A 303 2.78 10.79 -42.02
N ALA A 304 3.66 11.74 -41.92
CA ALA A 304 4.04 12.75 -42.91
C ALA A 304 4.79 13.91 -42.27
N SER A 305 6.10 13.78 -42.12
CA SER A 305 7.10 14.80 -42.56
C SER A 305 8.50 14.28 -42.20
N LEU A 306 9.13 13.78 -43.23
CA LEU A 306 10.58 13.81 -43.39
C LEU A 306 11.05 15.25 -43.49
#